data_45d493dc8025e276aef882975fddc206
#
_entry.id   45d493dc8025e276aef882975fddc206
#
_cell.length_a   1.000
_cell.length_b   1.000
_cell.length_c   1.000
_cell.angle_alpha   90.00
_cell.angle_beta   90.00
_cell.angle_gamma   90.00
#
_symmetry.space_group_name_H-M   'P 1'
#
loop_
_entity.id
_entity.type
_entity.pdbx_description
1 polymer ?
#
loop_
_entity_poly.entity_id
_entity_poly.type
_entity_poly.pdbx_seq_one_letter_code
_entity_poly.pdbx_strand_id
1 'polypeptide(L)'
;MSEELSHQRVRQLWHLLEPLHAVLYYAPEASEEAAALGYGIATGATGDRWPSYFAWRAAPLGPVGEAVVSAAFYSFDPAMVGRYVPVAWDVADPAKVLAARERAVDRAYRSIFGEDPDDPAGLEGLDGLDGPELAEAARLARRAAEAAHTAGRPLAAANAALPWPEPPHLQLWHAATILREHRGDGHLAALLTADLDAVESLVSFASVGAASEETFASRGWSDAEWTAARSRLAARGLVTEDGAATAAGRALRAAVERRTDELATAPWRAIGAAGAERLAELLGGPWVTVLGTGMLPAENTLGIGKG
;
A
#
# COMPACT_ATOMS: atom_id res chain seq x y z
N MET A 1 14.10 15.25 -26.44
CA MET A 1 14.32 15.19 -24.98
C MET A 1 12.98 14.79 -24.39
N SER A 2 12.87 13.59 -23.82
CA SER A 2 11.65 13.20 -23.09
C SER A 2 11.57 14.07 -21.83
N GLU A 3 10.46 14.76 -21.67
CA GLU A 3 10.17 15.55 -20.49
C GLU A 3 10.24 14.62 -19.25
N GLU A 4 11.08 14.95 -18.29
CA GLU A 4 11.24 14.14 -17.08
C GLU A 4 10.05 14.37 -16.16
N LEU A 5 9.42 13.29 -15.67
CA LEU A 5 8.30 13.37 -14.75
C LEU A 5 8.73 14.06 -13.45
N SER A 6 7.96 15.05 -12.99
CA SER A 6 8.18 15.66 -11.70
C SER A 6 7.92 14.65 -10.56
N HIS A 7 8.65 14.80 -9.45
CA HIS A 7 8.45 13.94 -8.27
C HIS A 7 7.01 14.04 -7.72
N GLN A 8 6.40 15.23 -7.83
CA GLN A 8 4.98 15.40 -7.47
C GLN A 8 4.07 14.55 -8.35
N ARG A 9 4.33 14.44 -9.65
CA ARG A 9 3.55 13.60 -10.55
C ARG A 9 3.71 12.11 -10.23
N VAL A 10 4.92 11.69 -9.87
CA VAL A 10 5.17 10.31 -9.40
C VAL A 10 4.34 9.99 -8.15
N ARG A 11 4.24 10.93 -7.21
CA ARG A 11 3.38 10.79 -6.03
C ARG A 11 1.89 10.69 -6.39
N GLN A 12 1.41 11.52 -7.33
CA GLN A 12 0.02 11.47 -7.81
C GLN A 12 -0.32 10.12 -8.45
N LEU A 13 0.57 9.56 -9.27
CA LEU A 13 0.39 8.23 -9.84
C LEU A 13 0.27 7.14 -8.76
N TRP A 14 1.09 7.21 -7.72
CA TRP A 14 0.94 6.31 -6.58
C TRP A 14 -0.41 6.49 -5.88
N HIS A 15 -0.87 7.73 -5.65
CA HIS A 15 -2.17 8.00 -5.03
C HIS A 15 -3.34 7.40 -5.84
N LEU A 16 -3.23 7.36 -7.17
CA LEU A 16 -4.24 6.74 -8.04
C LEU A 16 -4.21 5.20 -7.97
N LEU A 17 -3.03 4.61 -7.81
CA LEU A 17 -2.86 3.16 -7.76
C LEU A 17 -3.13 2.56 -6.37
N GLU A 18 -2.86 3.30 -5.29
CA GLU A 18 -2.93 2.76 -3.94
C GLU A 18 -4.33 2.25 -3.54
N PRO A 19 -5.45 2.96 -3.81
CA PRO A 19 -6.78 2.44 -3.54
C PRO A 19 -7.09 1.14 -4.28
N LEU A 20 -6.65 1.03 -5.54
CA LEU A 20 -6.81 -0.19 -6.33
C LEU A 20 -6.07 -1.37 -5.69
N HIS A 21 -4.82 -1.16 -5.27
CA HIS A 21 -4.07 -2.18 -4.52
C HIS A 21 -4.75 -2.53 -3.20
N ALA A 22 -5.23 -1.53 -2.46
CA ALA A 22 -5.75 -1.68 -1.10
C ALA A 22 -7.06 -2.48 -1.00
N VAL A 23 -7.80 -2.64 -2.10
CA VAL A 23 -9.02 -3.47 -2.16
C VAL A 23 -8.81 -4.81 -1.48
N LEU A 24 -7.66 -5.46 -1.66
CA LEU A 24 -7.31 -6.73 -1.01
C LEU A 24 -7.45 -6.71 0.51
N TYR A 25 -7.29 -5.57 1.17
CA TYR A 25 -7.29 -5.49 2.64
C TYR A 25 -8.63 -5.10 3.23
N TYR A 26 -9.56 -4.62 2.40
CA TYR A 26 -10.80 -4.01 2.88
C TYR A 26 -12.06 -4.59 2.24
N ALA A 27 -11.96 -5.23 1.07
CA ALA A 27 -13.10 -5.83 0.40
C ALA A 27 -13.68 -7.02 1.21
N PRO A 28 -15.02 -7.17 1.27
CA PRO A 28 -15.65 -8.30 1.92
C PRO A 28 -15.20 -9.65 1.33
N GLU A 29 -14.96 -9.72 0.03
CA GLU A 29 -14.47 -10.90 -0.68
C GLU A 29 -13.10 -11.37 -0.14
N ALA A 30 -12.23 -10.44 0.26
CA ALA A 30 -10.96 -10.78 0.87
C ALA A 30 -11.14 -11.41 2.26
N SER A 31 -12.13 -10.95 3.02
CA SER A 31 -12.48 -11.54 4.31
C SER A 31 -13.09 -12.94 4.16
N GLU A 32 -13.90 -13.16 3.13
CA GLU A 32 -14.48 -14.46 2.79
C GLU A 32 -13.40 -15.46 2.37
N GLU A 33 -12.46 -15.07 1.50
CA GLU A 33 -11.35 -15.92 1.10
C GLU A 33 -10.40 -16.22 2.29
N ALA A 34 -10.18 -15.26 3.19
CA ALA A 34 -9.44 -15.47 4.43
C ALA A 34 -10.13 -16.52 5.33
N ALA A 35 -11.44 -16.40 5.50
CA ALA A 35 -12.23 -17.36 6.26
C ALA A 35 -12.22 -18.76 5.62
N ALA A 36 -12.30 -18.85 4.31
CA ALA A 36 -12.23 -20.12 3.57
C ALA A 36 -10.86 -20.80 3.72
N LEU A 37 -9.78 -20.04 3.93
CA LEU A 37 -8.46 -20.58 4.26
C LEU A 37 -8.38 -21.04 5.73
N GLY A 38 -9.27 -20.58 6.60
CA GLY A 38 -9.24 -20.86 8.03
C GLY A 38 -8.82 -19.67 8.92
N TYR A 39 -8.53 -18.50 8.34
CA TYR A 39 -8.32 -17.27 9.12
C TYR A 39 -9.66 -16.79 9.70
N GLY A 40 -9.60 -16.20 10.90
CA GLY A 40 -10.80 -15.62 11.53
C GLY A 40 -11.39 -14.49 10.67
N ILE A 41 -12.74 -14.40 10.63
CA ILE A 41 -13.43 -13.31 9.95
C ILE A 41 -13.24 -12.04 10.78
N ALA A 42 -12.84 -10.95 10.15
CA ALA A 42 -12.83 -9.65 10.78
C ALA A 42 -14.28 -9.18 11.02
N THR A 43 -14.73 -9.24 12.26
CA THR A 43 -16.07 -8.77 12.65
C THR A 43 -15.98 -7.38 13.28
N GLY A 44 -16.04 -6.34 12.45
CA GLY A 44 -15.99 -4.95 12.92
C GLY A 44 -14.71 -4.61 13.71
N ALA A 45 -14.78 -3.69 14.67
CA ALA A 45 -13.62 -3.22 15.46
C ALA A 45 -13.05 -4.27 16.43
N THR A 46 -13.72 -5.40 16.61
CA THR A 46 -13.32 -6.46 17.56
C THR A 46 -12.81 -7.73 16.88
N GLY A 47 -12.89 -7.82 15.53
CA GLY A 47 -12.42 -8.99 14.80
C GLY A 47 -10.90 -8.97 14.61
N ASP A 48 -10.24 -10.08 14.89
CA ASP A 48 -8.80 -10.22 14.66
C ASP A 48 -8.50 -10.54 13.20
N ARG A 49 -8.27 -9.49 12.39
CA ARG A 49 -7.90 -9.60 10.96
C ARG A 49 -6.40 -9.79 10.74
N TRP A 50 -5.59 -9.68 11.78
CA TRP A 50 -4.14 -9.54 11.62
C TRP A 50 -3.47 -10.77 11.05
N PRO A 51 -3.84 -12.02 11.39
CA PRO A 51 -3.22 -13.18 10.74
C PRO A 51 -3.39 -13.14 9.22
N SER A 52 -4.59 -12.83 8.71
CA SER A 52 -4.82 -12.73 7.26
C SER A 52 -4.13 -11.53 6.64
N TYR A 53 -4.09 -10.38 7.31
CA TYR A 53 -3.36 -9.20 6.82
C TYR A 53 -1.86 -9.50 6.62
N PHE A 54 -1.23 -10.09 7.64
CA PHE A 54 0.19 -10.46 7.52
C PHE A 54 0.41 -11.53 6.44
N ALA A 55 -0.48 -12.51 6.35
CA ALA A 55 -0.45 -13.52 5.31
C ALA A 55 -0.57 -12.89 3.91
N TRP A 56 -1.60 -12.08 3.65
CA TRP A 56 -1.81 -11.42 2.37
C TRP A 56 -0.59 -10.66 1.88
N ARG A 57 0.03 -9.88 2.76
CA ARG A 57 1.14 -9.01 2.39
C ARG A 57 2.48 -9.73 2.34
N ALA A 58 2.71 -10.72 3.22
CA ALA A 58 4.00 -11.42 3.32
C ALA A 58 4.10 -12.66 2.41
N ALA A 59 3.00 -13.24 1.93
CA ALA A 59 3.03 -14.47 1.12
C ALA A 59 4.00 -14.44 -0.08
N PRO A 60 4.19 -13.31 -0.79
CA PRO A 60 5.20 -13.24 -1.86
C PRO A 60 6.63 -13.53 -1.38
N LEU A 61 6.95 -13.26 -0.12
CA LEU A 61 8.27 -13.56 0.47
C LEU A 61 8.47 -15.06 0.77
N GLY A 62 7.40 -15.86 0.64
CA GLY A 62 7.41 -17.26 1.09
C GLY A 62 7.11 -17.38 2.59
N PRO A 63 7.33 -18.55 3.20
CA PRO A 63 7.04 -18.82 4.61
C PRO A 63 8.13 -18.24 5.52
N VAL A 64 8.38 -16.93 5.40
CA VAL A 64 9.39 -16.21 6.18
C VAL A 64 8.95 -16.01 7.62
N GLY A 65 9.92 -15.97 8.54
CA GLY A 65 9.68 -15.71 9.95
C GLY A 65 9.49 -14.23 10.27
N GLU A 66 9.13 -13.98 11.53
CA GLU A 66 8.81 -12.65 12.08
C GLU A 66 9.90 -11.59 11.85
N ALA A 67 11.17 -11.97 11.95
CA ALA A 67 12.28 -11.03 11.79
C ALA A 67 12.35 -10.43 10.38
N VAL A 68 12.10 -11.26 9.34
CA VAL A 68 12.07 -10.79 7.95
C VAL A 68 10.86 -9.92 7.69
N VAL A 69 9.68 -10.31 8.22
CA VAL A 69 8.46 -9.52 8.07
C VAL A 69 8.58 -8.18 8.82
N SER A 70 9.10 -8.17 10.05
CA SER A 70 9.34 -6.93 10.80
C SER A 70 10.28 -5.98 10.04
N ALA A 71 11.36 -6.51 9.47
CA ALA A 71 12.28 -5.71 8.67
C ALA A 71 11.62 -5.12 7.40
N ALA A 72 10.80 -5.91 6.70
CA ALA A 72 10.14 -5.49 5.47
C ALA A 72 8.91 -4.58 5.69
N PHE A 73 8.18 -4.77 6.82
CA PHE A 73 6.98 -3.97 7.13
C PHE A 73 7.30 -2.72 7.96
N TYR A 74 8.45 -2.70 8.59
CA TYR A 74 9.07 -1.59 9.32
C TYR A 74 8.23 -0.98 10.45
N SER A 75 7.06 -0.40 10.13
CA SER A 75 6.28 0.42 11.05
C SER A 75 5.49 -0.37 12.11
N PHE A 76 5.45 -1.70 12.02
CA PHE A 76 4.77 -2.53 13.02
C PHE A 76 5.70 -2.86 14.20
N ASP A 77 5.11 -2.93 15.40
CA ASP A 77 5.81 -3.46 16.55
C ASP A 77 6.24 -4.91 16.29
N PRO A 78 7.53 -5.25 16.46
CA PRO A 78 8.03 -6.61 16.27
C PRO A 78 7.32 -7.65 17.13
N ALA A 79 6.87 -7.31 18.35
CA ALA A 79 6.11 -8.22 19.21
C ALA A 79 4.73 -8.54 18.60
N MET A 80 4.10 -7.56 17.96
CA MET A 80 2.87 -7.79 17.20
C MET A 80 3.12 -8.71 16.00
N VAL A 81 4.17 -8.46 15.22
CA VAL A 81 4.54 -9.30 14.08
C VAL A 81 4.80 -10.74 14.55
N GLY A 82 5.57 -10.92 15.62
CA GLY A 82 5.89 -12.23 16.21
C GLY A 82 4.68 -13.00 16.71
N ARG A 83 3.60 -12.29 17.08
CA ARG A 83 2.34 -12.92 17.47
C ARG A 83 1.57 -13.51 16.29
N TYR A 84 1.59 -12.85 15.14
CA TYR A 84 0.70 -13.17 14.02
C TYR A 84 1.38 -13.91 12.86
N VAL A 85 2.65 -13.64 12.58
CA VAL A 85 3.31 -14.21 11.40
C VAL A 85 3.48 -15.72 11.49
N PRO A 86 3.97 -16.34 12.58
CA PRO A 86 4.04 -17.79 12.67
C PRO A 86 2.67 -18.44 12.50
N VAL A 87 1.65 -17.92 13.18
CA VAL A 87 0.27 -18.41 13.13
C VAL A 87 -0.30 -18.34 11.72
N ALA A 88 0.05 -17.31 10.95
CA ALA A 88 -0.42 -17.18 9.58
C ALA A 88 -0.02 -18.37 8.71
N TRP A 89 1.19 -18.88 8.88
CA TRP A 89 1.69 -20.02 8.10
C TRP A 89 1.22 -21.38 8.62
N ASP A 90 0.81 -21.47 9.88
CA ASP A 90 0.15 -22.66 10.44
C ASP A 90 -1.25 -22.85 9.85
N VAL A 91 -1.94 -21.75 9.48
CA VAL A 91 -3.27 -21.78 8.87
C VAL A 91 -3.19 -22.16 7.39
N ALA A 92 -2.36 -21.48 6.61
CA ALA A 92 -2.22 -21.74 5.18
C ALA A 92 -0.81 -21.46 4.69
N ASP A 93 -0.30 -22.32 3.80
CA ASP A 93 0.99 -22.07 3.14
C ASP A 93 0.89 -20.87 2.16
N PRO A 94 2.04 -20.20 1.87
CA PRO A 94 2.06 -19.04 0.99
C PRO A 94 1.44 -19.25 -0.39
N ALA A 95 1.55 -20.44 -0.98
CA ALA A 95 0.98 -20.69 -2.30
C ALA A 95 -0.56 -20.66 -2.28
N LYS A 96 -1.17 -21.25 -1.24
CA LYS A 96 -2.64 -21.16 -1.03
C LYS A 96 -3.08 -19.74 -0.76
N VAL A 97 -2.31 -18.99 0.05
CA VAL A 97 -2.57 -17.57 0.33
C VAL A 97 -2.52 -16.75 -0.97
N LEU A 98 -1.51 -16.92 -1.81
CA LEU A 98 -1.39 -16.20 -3.09
C LEU A 98 -2.56 -16.51 -4.04
N ALA A 99 -2.96 -17.77 -4.14
CA ALA A 99 -4.11 -18.15 -4.97
C ALA A 99 -5.42 -17.54 -4.44
N ALA A 100 -5.61 -17.53 -3.11
CA ALA A 100 -6.79 -16.91 -2.50
C ALA A 100 -6.77 -15.37 -2.64
N ARG A 101 -5.61 -14.76 -2.54
CA ARG A 101 -5.40 -13.32 -2.78
C ARG A 101 -5.85 -12.91 -4.18
N GLU A 102 -5.48 -13.68 -5.18
CA GLU A 102 -5.88 -13.44 -6.59
C GLU A 102 -7.39 -13.57 -6.75
N ARG A 103 -8.01 -14.65 -6.22
CA ARG A 103 -9.48 -14.82 -6.26
C ARG A 103 -10.22 -13.70 -5.52
N ALA A 104 -9.71 -13.28 -4.36
CA ALA A 104 -10.31 -12.19 -3.58
C ALA A 104 -10.37 -10.90 -4.40
N VAL A 105 -9.28 -10.55 -5.09
CA VAL A 105 -9.22 -9.35 -5.91
C VAL A 105 -10.07 -9.49 -7.18
N ASP A 106 -10.06 -10.65 -7.85
CA ASP A 106 -10.92 -10.88 -9.01
C ASP A 106 -12.40 -10.67 -8.66
N ARG A 107 -12.85 -11.28 -7.56
CA ARG A 107 -14.23 -11.15 -7.08
C ARG A 107 -14.57 -9.73 -6.67
N ALA A 108 -13.68 -9.07 -5.91
CA ALA A 108 -13.88 -7.71 -5.47
C ALA A 108 -13.93 -6.73 -6.65
N TYR A 109 -13.06 -6.88 -7.64
CA TYR A 109 -13.09 -6.02 -8.82
C TYR A 109 -14.35 -6.24 -9.66
N ARG A 110 -14.82 -7.48 -9.78
CA ARG A 110 -16.12 -7.76 -10.44
C ARG A 110 -17.29 -7.16 -9.67
N SER A 111 -17.24 -7.15 -8.35
CA SER A 111 -18.25 -6.52 -7.50
C SER A 111 -18.24 -4.99 -7.60
N ILE A 112 -17.04 -4.39 -7.69
CA ILE A 112 -16.86 -2.92 -7.70
C ILE A 112 -17.09 -2.33 -9.09
N PHE A 113 -16.60 -3.00 -10.15
CA PHE A 113 -16.55 -2.50 -11.53
C PHE A 113 -17.45 -3.31 -12.49
N GLY A 114 -18.14 -4.34 -12.00
CA GLY A 114 -19.09 -5.10 -12.80
C GLY A 114 -20.30 -4.26 -13.19
N GLU A 115 -20.95 -4.61 -14.29
CA GLU A 115 -22.21 -4.01 -14.66
C GLU A 115 -23.26 -4.36 -13.60
N ASP A 116 -23.82 -3.34 -12.94
CA ASP A 116 -25.05 -3.51 -12.19
C ASP A 116 -26.19 -3.60 -13.22
N PRO A 117 -26.91 -4.73 -13.31
CA PRO A 117 -28.02 -4.87 -14.23
C PRO A 117 -29.14 -3.83 -14.01
N ASP A 118 -29.21 -3.28 -12.80
CA ASP A 118 -30.24 -2.32 -12.39
C ASP A 118 -29.76 -0.85 -12.52
N ASP A 119 -28.43 -0.61 -12.68
CA ASP A 119 -27.86 0.73 -12.94
C ASP A 119 -26.76 0.69 -14.03
N PRO A 120 -27.15 0.56 -15.31
CA PRO A 120 -26.20 0.52 -16.42
C PRO A 120 -25.46 1.86 -16.66
N ALA A 121 -25.84 2.95 -15.98
CA ALA A 121 -25.18 4.25 -16.06
C ALA A 121 -24.16 4.48 -14.95
N GLY A 122 -24.00 3.55 -13.99
CA GLY A 122 -23.22 3.72 -12.76
C GLY A 122 -21.70 3.70 -12.92
N LEU A 123 -21.16 3.46 -14.10
CA LEU A 123 -19.71 3.31 -14.32
C LEU A 123 -19.20 4.25 -15.42
N GLU A 124 -19.20 5.54 -15.12
CA GLU A 124 -18.38 6.47 -15.92
C GLU A 124 -16.90 6.19 -15.63
N GLY A 125 -16.19 5.54 -16.57
CA GLY A 125 -14.74 5.53 -16.53
C GLY A 125 -13.98 4.26 -16.93
N LEU A 126 -14.63 3.11 -17.06
CA LEU A 126 -14.09 1.93 -17.75
C LEU A 126 -15.24 1.23 -18.47
N ASP A 127 -15.00 0.81 -19.71
CA ASP A 127 -15.97 0.00 -20.49
C ASP A 127 -16.12 -1.43 -19.89
N GLY A 128 -16.32 -1.54 -18.56
CA GLY A 128 -16.32 -2.81 -17.84
C GLY A 128 -14.91 -3.43 -17.67
N LEU A 129 -14.85 -4.57 -17.01
CA LEU A 129 -13.57 -5.28 -16.74
C LEU A 129 -12.89 -5.86 -17.98
N ASP A 130 -13.58 -5.94 -19.11
CA ASP A 130 -13.09 -6.45 -20.38
C ASP A 130 -12.86 -5.33 -21.43
N GLY A 131 -13.01 -4.06 -21.01
CA GLY A 131 -12.90 -2.89 -21.90
C GLY A 131 -11.47 -2.58 -22.35
N PRO A 132 -11.32 -1.93 -23.52
CA PRO A 132 -10.01 -1.58 -24.09
C PRO A 132 -9.23 -0.60 -23.21
N GLU A 133 -9.90 0.27 -22.45
CA GLU A 133 -9.26 1.23 -21.55
C GLU A 133 -8.62 0.55 -20.35
N LEU A 134 -9.26 -0.45 -19.76
CA LEU A 134 -8.67 -1.25 -18.71
C LEU A 134 -7.46 -2.03 -19.21
N ALA A 135 -7.56 -2.63 -20.39
CA ALA A 135 -6.44 -3.34 -21.02
C ALA A 135 -5.26 -2.39 -21.30
N GLU A 136 -5.54 -1.14 -21.71
CA GLU A 136 -4.51 -0.12 -21.91
C GLU A 136 -3.87 0.28 -20.57
N ALA A 137 -4.65 0.54 -19.53
CA ALA A 137 -4.17 0.86 -18.19
C ALA A 137 -3.28 -0.25 -17.62
N ALA A 138 -3.74 -1.50 -17.72
CA ALA A 138 -2.99 -2.69 -17.31
C ALA A 138 -1.64 -2.79 -18.04
N ARG A 139 -1.63 -2.61 -19.34
CA ARG A 139 -0.43 -2.66 -20.18
C ARG A 139 0.57 -1.55 -19.81
N LEU A 140 0.10 -0.32 -19.58
CA LEU A 140 0.97 0.80 -19.17
C LEU A 140 1.53 0.57 -17.76
N ALA A 141 0.68 0.19 -16.80
CA ALA A 141 1.11 -0.10 -15.44
C ALA A 141 2.10 -1.28 -15.38
N ARG A 142 1.84 -2.35 -16.14
CA ARG A 142 2.73 -3.50 -16.28
C ARG A 142 4.11 -3.10 -16.80
N ARG A 143 4.19 -2.31 -17.87
CA ARG A 143 5.47 -1.82 -18.40
C ARG A 143 6.27 -1.03 -17.38
N ALA A 144 5.60 -0.20 -16.57
CA ALA A 144 6.26 0.52 -15.48
C ALA A 144 6.73 -0.45 -14.38
N ALA A 145 5.89 -1.41 -13.97
CA ALA A 145 6.22 -2.40 -12.95
C ALA A 145 7.39 -3.32 -13.36
N GLU A 146 7.43 -3.78 -14.61
CA GLU A 146 8.52 -4.60 -15.15
C GLU A 146 9.86 -3.85 -15.21
N ALA A 147 9.84 -2.52 -15.25
CA ALA A 147 11.03 -1.67 -15.21
C ALA A 147 11.47 -1.29 -13.78
N ALA A 148 10.77 -1.76 -12.75
CA ALA A 148 11.10 -1.47 -11.37
C ALA A 148 12.41 -2.15 -10.94
N HIS A 149 13.39 -1.38 -10.50
CA HIS A 149 14.61 -1.92 -9.92
C HIS A 149 14.36 -2.40 -8.50
N THR A 150 14.56 -3.69 -8.27
CA THR A 150 14.19 -4.37 -7.01
C THR A 150 15.34 -4.59 -6.05
N ALA A 151 16.59 -4.29 -6.42
CA ALA A 151 17.73 -4.40 -5.49
C ALA A 151 17.53 -3.53 -4.24
N GLY A 152 17.65 -4.12 -3.06
CA GLY A 152 17.35 -3.47 -1.77
C GLY A 152 15.85 -3.23 -1.51
N ARG A 153 14.96 -3.89 -2.25
CA ARG A 153 13.49 -3.73 -2.18
C ARG A 153 12.80 -5.08 -2.04
N PRO A 154 12.78 -5.66 -0.84
CA PRO A 154 12.36 -7.06 -0.64
C PRO A 154 10.91 -7.32 -1.04
N LEU A 155 9.97 -6.43 -0.71
CA LEU A 155 8.55 -6.61 -1.04
C LEU A 155 8.29 -6.40 -2.53
N ALA A 156 8.92 -5.41 -3.14
CA ALA A 156 8.84 -5.21 -4.59
C ALA A 156 9.43 -6.41 -5.35
N ALA A 157 10.60 -6.90 -4.93
CA ALA A 157 11.26 -8.05 -5.53
C ALA A 157 10.41 -9.31 -5.45
N ALA A 158 9.84 -9.57 -4.27
CA ALA A 158 9.01 -10.74 -4.03
C ALA A 158 7.73 -10.73 -4.89
N ASN A 159 7.06 -9.57 -4.99
CA ASN A 159 5.87 -9.45 -5.85
C ASN A 159 6.23 -9.49 -7.35
N ALA A 160 7.33 -8.88 -7.77
CA ALA A 160 7.78 -8.92 -9.16
C ALA A 160 8.22 -10.31 -9.64
N ALA A 161 8.57 -11.22 -8.72
CA ALA A 161 8.93 -12.60 -9.02
C ALA A 161 7.70 -13.52 -9.21
N LEU A 162 6.50 -13.06 -8.87
CA LEU A 162 5.27 -13.83 -9.08
C LEU A 162 4.89 -13.84 -10.57
N PRO A 163 4.23 -14.91 -11.05
CA PRO A 163 3.72 -14.95 -12.42
C PRO A 163 2.68 -13.84 -12.62
N TRP A 164 2.67 -13.26 -13.83
CA TRP A 164 1.65 -12.31 -14.23
C TRP A 164 0.32 -13.02 -14.45
N PRO A 165 -0.78 -12.55 -13.86
CA PRO A 165 -2.11 -13.06 -14.17
C PRO A 165 -2.51 -12.71 -15.61
N GLU A 166 -3.41 -13.50 -16.20
CA GLU A 166 -3.88 -13.26 -17.59
C GLU A 166 -4.94 -12.14 -17.68
N PRO A 167 -5.95 -12.06 -16.76
CA PRO A 167 -6.98 -11.03 -16.86
C PRO A 167 -6.44 -9.62 -16.69
N PRO A 168 -6.83 -8.64 -17.53
CA PRO A 168 -6.31 -7.26 -17.47
C PRO A 168 -6.49 -6.58 -16.11
N HIS A 169 -7.62 -6.75 -15.45
CA HIS A 169 -7.87 -6.19 -14.12
C HIS A 169 -6.92 -6.75 -13.06
N LEU A 170 -6.60 -8.01 -13.11
CA LEU A 170 -5.61 -8.63 -12.21
C LEU A 170 -4.19 -8.21 -12.58
N GLN A 171 -3.87 -8.01 -13.87
CA GLN A 171 -2.59 -7.43 -14.27
C GLN A 171 -2.43 -6.01 -13.74
N LEU A 172 -3.47 -5.17 -13.82
CA LEU A 172 -3.45 -3.82 -13.28
C LEU A 172 -3.22 -3.83 -11.76
N TRP A 173 -3.96 -4.68 -11.03
CA TRP A 173 -3.77 -4.84 -9.59
C TRP A 173 -2.37 -5.33 -9.22
N HIS A 174 -1.84 -6.32 -9.95
CA HIS A 174 -0.51 -6.85 -9.72
C HIS A 174 0.58 -5.80 -9.99
N ALA A 175 0.46 -5.04 -11.07
CA ALA A 175 1.33 -3.91 -11.37
C ALA A 175 1.26 -2.84 -10.27
N ALA A 176 0.04 -2.47 -9.82
CA ALA A 176 -0.17 -1.54 -8.72
C ALA A 176 0.53 -2.03 -7.43
N THR A 177 0.44 -3.33 -7.15
CA THR A 177 1.11 -3.95 -6.01
C THR A 177 2.64 -3.82 -6.09
N ILE A 178 3.24 -4.16 -7.24
CA ILE A 178 4.69 -4.04 -7.44
C ILE A 178 5.15 -2.58 -7.29
N LEU A 179 4.46 -1.64 -7.93
CA LEU A 179 4.81 -0.21 -7.91
C LEU A 179 4.63 0.39 -6.51
N ARG A 180 3.57 -0.01 -5.80
CA ARG A 180 3.31 0.37 -4.41
C ARG A 180 4.41 -0.15 -3.47
N GLU A 181 4.78 -1.43 -3.57
CA GLU A 181 5.84 -1.97 -2.72
C GLU A 181 7.22 -1.43 -3.11
N HIS A 182 7.46 -1.14 -4.40
CA HIS A 182 8.67 -0.46 -4.84
C HIS A 182 8.81 0.93 -4.21
N ARG A 183 7.72 1.70 -4.14
CA ARG A 183 7.71 2.99 -3.45
C ARG A 183 7.86 2.80 -1.94
N GLY A 184 7.17 1.81 -1.36
CA GLY A 184 7.21 1.49 0.07
C GLY A 184 8.62 1.13 0.55
N ASP A 185 9.28 0.19 -0.11
CA ASP A 185 10.67 -0.18 0.20
C ASP A 185 11.62 1.03 0.06
N GLY A 186 11.39 1.90 -0.95
CA GLY A 186 12.12 3.15 -1.11
C GLY A 186 11.88 4.14 0.04
N HIS A 187 10.64 4.18 0.56
CA HIS A 187 10.30 4.99 1.73
C HIS A 187 11.05 4.52 2.97
N LEU A 188 11.18 3.20 3.20
CA LEU A 188 11.97 2.68 4.30
C LEU A 188 13.43 3.12 4.21
N ALA A 189 14.03 3.09 3.03
CA ALA A 189 15.39 3.59 2.82
C ALA A 189 15.50 5.10 3.13
N ALA A 190 14.49 5.90 2.78
CA ALA A 190 14.43 7.31 3.11
C ALA A 190 14.30 7.56 4.62
N LEU A 191 13.48 6.77 5.33
CA LEU A 191 13.35 6.84 6.78
C LEU A 191 14.67 6.49 7.50
N LEU A 192 15.32 5.40 7.09
CA LEU A 192 16.61 4.97 7.64
C LEU A 192 17.69 6.04 7.45
N THR A 193 17.76 6.67 6.27
CA THR A 193 18.73 7.74 6.01
C THR A 193 18.42 9.05 6.76
N ALA A 194 17.17 9.22 7.21
CA ALA A 194 16.74 10.34 8.06
C ALA A 194 16.90 10.06 9.56
N ASP A 195 17.48 8.90 9.90
CA ASP A 195 17.67 8.44 11.29
C ASP A 195 16.35 8.46 12.08
N LEU A 196 15.31 7.88 11.47
CA LEU A 196 14.02 7.67 12.10
C LEU A 196 13.83 6.15 12.26
N ASP A 197 13.68 5.70 13.49
CA ASP A 197 13.29 4.32 13.77
C ASP A 197 11.80 4.06 13.44
N ALA A 198 11.36 2.82 13.61
CA ALA A 198 10.03 2.38 13.27
C ALA A 198 8.93 3.24 13.92
N VAL A 199 9.00 3.45 15.24
CA VAL A 199 7.99 4.23 15.96
C VAL A 199 8.20 5.74 15.78
N GLU A 200 9.43 6.23 15.69
CA GLU A 200 9.73 7.65 15.39
C GLU A 200 9.19 8.04 14.02
N SER A 201 9.20 7.13 13.04
CA SER A 201 8.61 7.37 11.73
C SER A 201 7.13 7.70 11.81
N LEU A 202 6.37 6.96 12.66
CA LEU A 202 4.94 7.18 12.90
C LEU A 202 4.68 8.48 13.67
N VAL A 203 5.42 8.71 14.76
CA VAL A 203 5.32 9.95 15.54
C VAL A 203 5.61 11.17 14.66
N SER A 204 6.66 11.12 13.83
CA SER A 204 7.00 12.21 12.92
C SER A 204 5.90 12.47 11.87
N PHE A 205 5.21 11.42 11.42
CA PHE A 205 4.11 11.53 10.46
C PHE A 205 2.85 12.12 11.12
N ALA A 206 2.52 11.68 12.33
CA ALA A 206 1.41 12.24 13.12
C ALA A 206 1.67 13.72 13.46
N SER A 207 2.90 14.08 13.81
CA SER A 207 3.28 15.45 14.22
C SER A 207 3.02 16.51 13.14
N VAL A 208 2.99 16.15 11.86
CA VAL A 208 2.64 17.04 10.74
C VAL A 208 1.15 17.00 10.37
N GLY A 209 0.33 16.25 11.11
CA GLY A 209 -1.12 16.14 10.88
C GLY A 209 -1.50 15.26 9.71
N ALA A 210 -0.59 14.42 9.20
CA ALA A 210 -0.87 13.54 8.06
C ALA A 210 -1.84 12.40 8.42
N ALA A 211 -1.76 11.88 9.66
CA ALA A 211 -2.74 10.97 10.26
C ALA A 211 -2.77 11.19 11.78
N SER A 212 -3.85 10.79 12.44
CA SER A 212 -3.93 10.87 13.90
C SER A 212 -3.11 9.76 14.58
N GLU A 213 -2.76 9.95 15.86
CA GLU A 213 -2.08 8.91 16.65
C GLU A 213 -2.94 7.64 16.76
N GLU A 214 -4.27 7.79 16.89
CA GLU A 214 -5.22 6.71 16.97
C GLU A 214 -5.21 5.83 15.71
N THR A 215 -5.00 6.43 14.55
CA THR A 215 -4.85 5.68 13.28
C THR A 215 -3.66 4.73 13.34
N PHE A 216 -2.60 5.09 14.07
CA PHE A 216 -1.40 4.28 14.23
C PHE A 216 -1.46 3.26 15.38
N ALA A 217 -2.49 3.26 16.23
CA ALA A 217 -2.69 2.23 17.25
C ALA A 217 -2.71 0.81 16.63
N SER A 218 -3.13 0.73 15.37
CA SER A 218 -3.09 -0.49 14.55
C SER A 218 -1.68 -1.04 14.28
N ARG A 219 -0.61 -0.36 14.67
CA ARG A 219 0.78 -0.82 14.50
C ARG A 219 1.33 -1.57 15.71
N GLY A 220 0.59 -1.61 16.82
CA GLY A 220 0.89 -2.42 18.00
C GLY A 220 1.81 -1.80 19.03
N TRP A 221 2.32 -0.59 18.79
CA TRP A 221 3.17 0.13 19.73
C TRP A 221 2.38 0.55 20.99
N SER A 222 2.99 0.40 22.15
CA SER A 222 2.43 0.86 23.42
C SER A 222 2.55 2.38 23.58
N ASP A 223 1.70 2.96 24.44
CA ASP A 223 1.78 4.38 24.80
C ASP A 223 3.16 4.78 25.36
N ALA A 224 3.83 3.86 26.07
CA ALA A 224 5.17 4.08 26.61
C ALA A 224 6.23 4.19 25.50
N GLU A 225 6.18 3.32 24.49
CA GLU A 225 7.09 3.35 23.36
C GLU A 225 6.85 4.58 22.48
N TRP A 226 5.58 4.92 22.26
CA TRP A 226 5.19 6.13 21.55
C TRP A 226 5.69 7.38 22.26
N THR A 227 5.51 7.47 23.59
CA THR A 227 6.00 8.59 24.41
C THR A 227 7.53 8.68 24.39
N ALA A 228 8.22 7.55 24.47
CA ALA A 228 9.68 7.50 24.38
C ALA A 228 10.18 7.97 23.01
N ALA A 229 9.54 7.58 21.92
CA ALA A 229 9.87 8.04 20.58
C ALA A 229 9.65 9.55 20.42
N ARG A 230 8.53 10.08 20.94
CA ARG A 230 8.26 11.52 20.98
C ARG A 230 9.36 12.27 21.74
N SER A 231 9.78 11.76 22.90
CA SER A 231 10.86 12.36 23.70
C SER A 231 12.19 12.38 22.95
N ARG A 232 12.54 11.31 22.23
CA ARG A 232 13.76 11.28 21.38
C ARG A 232 13.69 12.30 20.24
N LEU A 233 12.55 12.41 19.56
CA LEU A 233 12.35 13.41 18.51
C LEU A 233 12.38 14.85 19.06
N ALA A 234 11.83 15.09 20.27
CA ALA A 234 11.90 16.38 20.95
C ALA A 234 13.34 16.75 21.32
N ALA A 235 14.13 15.81 21.83
CA ALA A 235 15.56 16.01 22.11
C ALA A 235 16.38 16.37 20.85
N ARG A 236 15.93 15.91 19.67
CA ARG A 236 16.49 16.27 18.35
C ARG A 236 15.91 17.59 17.80
N GLY A 237 15.01 18.26 18.52
CA GLY A 237 14.34 19.49 18.09
C GLY A 237 13.38 19.32 16.93
N LEU A 238 12.88 18.10 16.68
CA LEU A 238 12.00 17.78 15.54
C LEU A 238 10.53 17.92 15.89
N VAL A 239 10.16 17.69 17.15
CA VAL A 239 8.81 17.93 17.67
C VAL A 239 8.88 18.77 18.93
N THR A 240 7.80 19.43 19.28
CA THR A 240 7.61 20.13 20.54
C THR A 240 7.21 19.15 21.65
N GLU A 241 7.20 19.56 22.91
CA GLU A 241 6.80 18.71 24.04
C GLU A 241 5.35 18.20 23.92
N ASP A 242 4.46 18.98 23.31
CA ASP A 242 3.08 18.61 23.01
C ASP A 242 2.93 17.75 21.74
N GLY A 243 4.04 17.41 21.07
CA GLY A 243 4.06 16.49 19.93
C GLY A 243 3.87 17.13 18.56
N ALA A 244 3.70 18.45 18.48
CA ALA A 244 3.59 19.15 17.18
C ALA A 244 4.96 19.24 16.48
N ALA A 245 4.98 19.14 15.14
CA ALA A 245 6.22 19.29 14.39
C ALA A 245 6.79 20.70 14.50
N THR A 246 8.09 20.81 14.77
CA THR A 246 8.84 22.08 14.65
C THR A 246 9.09 22.42 13.17
N ALA A 247 9.68 23.56 12.88
CA ALA A 247 10.13 23.87 11.51
C ALA A 247 11.15 22.83 10.99
N ALA A 248 12.06 22.36 11.86
CA ALA A 248 13.02 21.30 11.53
C ALA A 248 12.32 19.96 11.27
N GLY A 249 11.32 19.59 12.09
CA GLY A 249 10.52 18.38 11.89
C GLY A 249 9.74 18.38 10.57
N ARG A 250 9.10 19.49 10.25
CA ARG A 250 8.44 19.65 8.93
C ARG A 250 9.41 19.55 7.76
N ALA A 251 10.58 20.17 7.89
CA ALA A 251 11.62 20.10 6.86
C ALA A 251 12.14 18.66 6.68
N LEU A 252 12.36 17.92 7.78
CA LEU A 252 12.74 16.50 7.74
C LEU A 252 11.68 15.66 7.03
N ARG A 253 10.38 15.78 7.40
CA ARG A 253 9.31 15.05 6.73
C ARG A 253 9.21 15.37 5.24
N ALA A 254 9.31 16.65 4.88
CA ALA A 254 9.34 17.05 3.48
C ALA A 254 10.56 16.46 2.73
N ALA A 255 11.71 16.33 3.38
CA ALA A 255 12.88 15.70 2.78
C ALA A 255 12.70 14.19 2.61
N VAL A 256 12.12 13.50 3.59
CA VAL A 256 11.76 12.06 3.48
C VAL A 256 10.81 11.83 2.32
N GLU A 257 9.75 12.65 2.19
CA GLU A 257 8.78 12.51 1.09
C GLU A 257 9.43 12.76 -0.29
N ARG A 258 10.22 13.83 -0.42
CA ARG A 258 10.96 14.08 -1.67
C ARG A 258 11.86 12.91 -2.03
N ARG A 259 12.62 12.38 -1.05
CA ARG A 259 13.52 11.24 -1.29
C ARG A 259 12.76 9.99 -1.68
N THR A 260 11.60 9.76 -1.08
CA THR A 260 10.70 8.66 -1.45
C THR A 260 10.24 8.77 -2.91
N ASP A 261 9.81 9.96 -3.33
CA ASP A 261 9.37 10.21 -4.69
C ASP A 261 10.52 10.04 -5.71
N GLU A 262 11.72 10.55 -5.39
CA GLU A 262 12.93 10.35 -6.18
C GLU A 262 13.23 8.86 -6.39
N LEU A 263 13.19 8.08 -5.30
CA LEU A 263 13.44 6.64 -5.32
C LEU A 263 12.33 5.85 -6.06
N ALA A 264 11.13 6.41 -6.18
CA ALA A 264 10.00 5.82 -6.87
C ALA A 264 9.91 6.20 -8.37
N THR A 265 10.77 7.10 -8.86
CA THR A 265 10.65 7.67 -10.22
C THR A 265 11.06 6.69 -11.34
N ALA A 266 12.05 5.82 -11.09
CA ALA A 266 12.66 5.01 -12.14
C ALA A 266 11.67 4.16 -12.98
N PRO A 267 10.67 3.46 -12.40
CA PRO A 267 9.70 2.68 -13.17
C PRO A 267 8.94 3.48 -14.23
N TRP A 268 8.60 4.71 -13.91
CA TRP A 268 7.80 5.57 -14.78
C TRP A 268 8.51 6.04 -16.04
N ARG A 269 9.85 6.02 -16.03
CA ARG A 269 10.65 6.34 -17.23
C ARG A 269 10.39 5.37 -18.37
N ALA A 270 10.01 4.13 -18.08
CA ALA A 270 9.73 3.11 -19.10
C ALA A 270 8.50 3.41 -19.95
N ILE A 271 7.54 4.19 -19.42
CA ILE A 271 6.35 4.61 -20.17
C ILE A 271 6.42 6.08 -20.60
N GLY A 272 7.39 6.85 -20.07
CA GLY A 272 7.59 8.27 -20.37
C GLY A 272 6.46 9.16 -19.84
N ALA A 273 6.60 10.47 -20.00
CA ALA A 273 5.61 11.44 -19.51
C ALA A 273 4.23 11.20 -20.14
N ALA A 274 4.14 11.03 -21.45
CA ALA A 274 2.86 10.81 -22.13
C ALA A 274 2.16 9.53 -21.68
N GLY A 275 2.90 8.43 -21.48
CA GLY A 275 2.32 7.18 -20.95
C GLY A 275 1.85 7.32 -19.51
N ALA A 276 2.57 8.09 -18.69
CA ALA A 276 2.21 8.36 -17.31
C ALA A 276 0.95 9.23 -17.20
N GLU A 277 0.82 10.27 -18.07
CA GLU A 277 -0.40 11.08 -18.14
C GLU A 277 -1.59 10.25 -18.60
N ARG A 278 -1.41 9.44 -19.65
CA ARG A 278 -2.47 8.57 -20.15
C ARG A 278 -2.92 7.56 -19.09
N LEU A 279 -1.99 6.96 -18.35
CA LEU A 279 -2.33 6.06 -17.25
C LEU A 279 -3.11 6.79 -16.15
N ALA A 280 -2.72 8.01 -15.79
CA ALA A 280 -3.44 8.79 -14.79
C ALA A 280 -4.88 9.13 -15.23
N GLU A 281 -5.09 9.45 -16.51
CA GLU A 281 -6.44 9.65 -17.07
C GLU A 281 -7.29 8.38 -16.93
N LEU A 282 -6.73 7.24 -17.34
CA LEU A 282 -7.41 5.94 -17.28
C LEU A 282 -7.74 5.49 -15.85
N LEU A 283 -6.91 5.87 -14.86
CA LEU A 283 -7.11 5.50 -13.46
C LEU A 283 -8.09 6.42 -12.71
N GLY A 284 -8.43 7.58 -13.26
CA GLY A 284 -9.29 8.56 -12.60
C GLY A 284 -10.66 8.02 -12.23
N GLY A 285 -11.35 7.39 -13.17
CA GLY A 285 -12.66 6.74 -12.95
C GLY A 285 -12.58 5.62 -11.91
N PRO A 286 -11.73 4.58 -12.11
CA PRO A 286 -11.53 3.50 -11.15
C PRO A 286 -11.19 3.99 -9.74
N TRP A 287 -10.38 5.01 -9.61
CA TRP A 287 -10.04 5.62 -8.33
C TRP A 287 -11.27 6.19 -7.61
N VAL A 288 -12.11 6.96 -8.33
CA VAL A 288 -13.37 7.51 -7.79
C VAL A 288 -14.31 6.39 -7.38
N THR A 289 -14.46 5.37 -8.21
CA THR A 289 -15.35 4.23 -7.95
C THR A 289 -14.93 3.48 -6.68
N VAL A 290 -13.65 3.13 -6.53
CA VAL A 290 -13.15 2.44 -5.32
C VAL A 290 -13.36 3.30 -4.07
N LEU A 291 -13.07 4.59 -4.12
CA LEU A 291 -13.31 5.49 -2.98
C LEU A 291 -14.81 5.63 -2.68
N GLY A 292 -15.64 5.67 -3.70
CA GLY A 292 -17.11 5.75 -3.59
C GLY A 292 -17.76 4.56 -2.91
N THR A 293 -17.11 3.38 -2.88
CA THR A 293 -17.62 2.20 -2.16
C THR A 293 -17.66 2.39 -0.64
N GLY A 294 -16.90 3.34 -0.10
CA GLY A 294 -16.77 3.56 1.35
C GLY A 294 -16.04 2.45 2.11
N MET A 295 -15.49 1.43 1.43
CA MET A 295 -14.76 0.34 2.09
C MET A 295 -13.42 0.79 2.68
N LEU A 296 -12.80 1.80 2.08
CA LEU A 296 -11.53 2.34 2.57
C LEU A 296 -11.80 3.31 3.72
N PRO A 297 -11.11 3.19 4.87
CA PRO A 297 -11.31 4.10 5.98
C PRO A 297 -10.95 5.54 5.56
N ALA A 298 -11.81 6.51 5.95
CA ALA A 298 -11.61 7.93 5.69
C ALA A 298 -10.29 8.46 6.27
N GLU A 299 -9.89 7.96 7.44
CA GLU A 299 -8.54 8.12 7.98
C GLU A 299 -7.77 6.82 7.82
N ASN A 300 -6.62 6.90 7.18
CA ASN A 300 -5.75 5.76 6.92
C ASN A 300 -4.28 6.13 7.17
N THR A 301 -3.46 5.10 7.38
CA THR A 301 -2.03 5.26 7.69
C THR A 301 -1.19 5.79 6.53
N LEU A 302 -1.78 5.99 5.36
CA LEU A 302 -1.11 6.47 4.14
C LEU A 302 -1.42 7.94 3.84
N GLY A 303 -2.41 8.54 4.54
CA GLY A 303 -2.85 9.91 4.31
C GLY A 303 -3.58 10.10 2.97
N ILE A 304 -4.11 9.03 2.37
CA ILE A 304 -4.87 9.08 1.12
C ILE A 304 -6.30 9.52 1.41
N GLY A 305 -6.86 10.40 0.57
CA GLY A 305 -8.24 10.92 0.71
C GLY A 305 -8.36 12.19 1.53
N LYS A 306 -7.27 12.76 2.04
CA LYS A 306 -7.21 14.13 2.56
C LYS A 306 -6.73 15.04 1.42
N GLY A 307 -7.63 15.45 0.55
CA GLY A 307 -7.42 16.44 -0.49
C GLY A 307 -8.12 17.73 -0.13
#